data_5b2b2465fd8134589006635cdf43755e
#
_entry.id   5b2b2465fd8134589006635cdf43755e
#
_cell.length_a   1.000
_cell.length_b   1.000
_cell.length_c   1.000
_cell.angle_alpha   90.00
_cell.angle_beta   90.00
_cell.angle_gamma   90.00
#
_symmetry.space_group_name_H-M   'P 1'
#
loop_
_entity.id
_entity.type
_entity.pdbx_description
1 polymer ?
#
loop_
_entity_poly.entity_id
_entity_poly.type
_entity_poly.pdbx_seq_one_letter_code
_entity_poly.pdbx_strand_id
1 'polypeptide(L)'
;MQLVPMLLVDLIAMLDRFASGADCSSLRNTKCPVQLFEPADKPAHAEGILSCARANVSNSDLTSILFILLLLVGLAQLLGYFFVKLRQPKVVGEILAGIVLGPALIGRLPFASGLMEATKHQVNILNFVYWLGLLLLMFLSGAETRQLFTREERREVGWLAIVGTGIPFILGLVLGPWLISPALAGPNGNRISLIIILAVGVAVTSVPVVSKIFADLKILHTRFARLVLGVAVLEDIVLWLALALATAMAGKTALNGRQMSYHLITTIGFFGLGLTIVPRIVKRINKSRFNIIARHSPVAYAIAVLLGYCVVAGALDVSVVFAAFLAGFAVVHKKRKLFSEALDAIGKVSFAFFIPAYFALVGLKLDLVRGLSLSMMAAFIVGSCVVKILSVSLAGRFAGFRGLDLINLAITTNARGGPGIVLASVAFDAGIISPKFYTTLVVAAVLTSQIAGAWLDYVLRRGWPLLAPAATGEPAIVPAEESPTAA
;
A
#
# COMPACT_ATOMS: atom_id res chain seq x y z
N MET A 1 39.42 -9.20 -10.88
CA MET A 1 39.32 -10.06 -9.68
C MET A 1 39.40 -9.28 -8.34
N GLN A 2 39.33 -7.93 -8.34
CA GLN A 2 39.40 -7.08 -7.13
C GLN A 2 38.06 -6.48 -6.66
N LEU A 3 36.97 -6.76 -7.32
CA LEU A 3 35.63 -6.24 -6.94
C LEU A 3 34.89 -7.06 -5.86
N VAL A 4 35.25 -8.33 -5.71
CA VAL A 4 34.59 -9.24 -4.74
C VAL A 4 34.98 -8.94 -3.29
N PRO A 5 36.26 -8.66 -2.96
CA PRO A 5 36.63 -8.31 -1.60
C PRO A 5 36.10 -6.94 -1.14
N MET A 6 35.96 -5.97 -2.05
CA MET A 6 35.37 -4.66 -1.73
C MET A 6 33.87 -4.75 -1.38
N LEU A 7 33.12 -5.54 -2.14
CA LEU A 7 31.71 -5.81 -1.85
C LEU A 7 31.50 -6.59 -0.53
N LEU A 8 32.45 -7.46 -0.17
CA LEU A 8 32.38 -8.21 1.07
C LEU A 8 32.72 -7.33 2.30
N VAL A 9 33.65 -6.39 2.16
CA VAL A 9 33.97 -5.40 3.21
C VAL A 9 32.80 -4.44 3.42
N ASP A 10 32.18 -3.97 2.32
CA ASP A 10 30.99 -3.13 2.41
C ASP A 10 29.78 -3.88 2.99
N LEU A 11 29.62 -5.17 2.69
CA LEU A 11 28.57 -6.01 3.28
C LEU A 11 28.81 -6.25 4.78
N ILE A 12 30.06 -6.45 5.20
CA ILE A 12 30.43 -6.61 6.62
C ILE A 12 30.23 -5.28 7.36
N ALA A 13 30.65 -4.15 6.79
CA ALA A 13 30.39 -2.82 7.34
C ALA A 13 28.89 -2.48 7.40
N MET A 14 28.10 -3.01 6.46
CA MET A 14 26.66 -2.91 6.43
C MET A 14 26.01 -3.78 7.54
N LEU A 15 26.51 -4.98 7.76
CA LEU A 15 26.06 -5.87 8.85
C LEU A 15 26.44 -5.29 10.23
N ASP A 16 27.60 -4.65 10.36
CA ASP A 16 28.04 -3.96 11.58
C ASP A 16 27.15 -2.72 11.86
N ARG A 17 26.74 -1.97 10.85
CA ARG A 17 25.76 -0.88 11.00
C ARG A 17 24.38 -1.41 11.39
N PHE A 18 23.98 -2.58 10.91
CA PHE A 18 22.74 -3.24 11.36
C PHE A 18 22.82 -3.72 12.80
N ALA A 19 23.97 -4.22 13.23
CA ALA A 19 24.21 -4.64 14.60
C ALA A 19 24.35 -3.44 15.57
N SER A 20 24.90 -2.32 15.11
CA SER A 20 25.08 -1.09 15.88
C SER A 20 23.91 -0.10 15.80
N GLY A 21 23.00 -0.29 14.86
CA GLY A 21 21.82 0.57 14.63
C GLY A 21 20.62 0.30 15.55
N ALA A 22 20.78 -0.55 16.56
CA ALA A 22 19.84 -0.57 17.68
C ALA A 22 20.07 0.69 18.53
N ASP A 23 19.44 1.77 18.10
CA ASP A 23 19.48 3.08 18.76
C ASP A 23 18.94 2.96 20.18
N CYS A 24 19.85 2.89 21.16
CA CYS A 24 19.55 2.89 22.58
C CYS A 24 18.95 4.23 23.09
N SER A 25 18.58 5.13 22.20
CA SER A 25 18.03 6.45 22.56
C SER A 25 16.63 6.39 23.18
N SER A 26 15.87 5.30 22.94
CA SER A 26 14.54 5.11 23.54
C SER A 26 14.57 4.47 24.95
N LEU A 27 15.74 4.02 25.43
CA LEU A 27 15.90 3.37 26.73
C LEU A 27 16.37 4.33 27.85
N ARG A 28 16.40 5.66 27.63
CA ARG A 28 16.84 6.64 28.64
C ARG A 28 15.93 6.78 29.86
N ASN A 29 14.79 6.14 29.90
CA ASN A 29 13.88 6.22 31.06
C ASN A 29 13.82 4.96 31.94
N THR A 30 14.58 3.94 31.65
CA THR A 30 14.79 2.82 32.59
C THR A 30 16.25 2.86 33.07
N LYS A 31 16.42 2.94 34.38
CA LYS A 31 17.71 2.97 35.04
C LYS A 31 18.56 1.73 34.69
N CYS A 32 19.25 1.75 33.56
CA CYS A 32 20.38 0.89 33.26
C CYS A 32 21.65 1.76 33.31
N PRO A 33 22.59 1.51 34.19
CA PRO A 33 23.87 2.23 34.19
C PRO A 33 24.70 1.74 33.00
N VAL A 34 24.83 2.59 31.99
CA VAL A 34 25.75 2.37 30.86
C VAL A 34 27.15 2.78 31.34
N GLN A 35 27.95 1.83 31.71
CA GLN A 35 29.41 1.91 31.63
C GLN A 35 29.89 0.76 30.74
N LEU A 36 29.95 1.04 29.47
CA LEU A 36 30.48 0.16 28.42
C LEU A 36 31.86 0.66 28.01
N PHE A 37 32.87 0.50 28.88
CA PHE A 37 34.31 0.53 28.54
C PHE A 37 35.12 0.53 29.82
N GLU A 38 35.12 -0.65 30.50
CA GLU A 38 36.24 -1.07 31.36
C GLU A 38 36.51 -2.54 31.12
N PRO A 39 37.77 -3.00 31.17
CA PRO A 39 38.15 -4.36 30.78
C PRO A 39 37.54 -5.40 31.72
N ALA A 40 36.98 -6.44 31.12
CA ALA A 40 36.27 -7.54 31.72
C ALA A 40 37.17 -8.39 32.62
N ASP A 41 36.99 -8.28 33.92
CA ASP A 41 37.58 -9.21 34.89
C ASP A 41 36.65 -9.56 36.07
N LYS A 42 35.35 -9.68 35.82
CA LYS A 42 34.43 -10.29 36.83
C LYS A 42 33.21 -10.97 36.14
N PRO A 43 32.87 -12.21 36.54
CA PRO A 43 31.79 -13.00 35.95
C PRO A 43 30.37 -12.45 36.20
N ALA A 44 30.18 -11.45 37.05
CA ALA A 44 28.88 -10.83 37.34
C ALA A 44 28.33 -9.96 36.20
N HIS A 45 29.18 -9.54 35.23
CA HIS A 45 28.71 -8.71 34.10
C HIS A 45 28.03 -9.51 32.96
N ALA A 46 28.35 -10.82 32.87
CA ALA A 46 27.73 -11.69 31.86
C ALA A 46 26.24 -11.98 32.15
N GLU A 47 25.86 -12.05 33.44
CA GLU A 47 24.46 -12.25 33.82
C GLU A 47 23.58 -11.02 33.60
N GLY A 48 24.13 -9.80 33.70
CA GLY A 48 23.44 -8.55 33.44
C GLY A 48 23.10 -8.34 31.95
N ILE A 49 24.01 -8.71 31.05
CA ILE A 49 23.81 -8.66 29.60
C ILE A 49 22.82 -9.73 29.13
N LEU A 50 22.88 -10.93 29.73
CA LEU A 50 21.94 -12.02 29.49
C LEU A 50 20.54 -11.75 30.06
N SER A 51 20.41 -10.94 31.12
CA SER A 51 19.09 -10.55 31.66
C SER A 51 18.39 -9.47 30.81
N CYS A 52 19.13 -8.56 30.19
CA CYS A 52 18.55 -7.62 29.20
C CYS A 52 18.14 -8.31 27.88
N ALA A 53 18.78 -9.41 27.51
CA ALA A 53 18.45 -10.18 26.31
C ALA A 53 17.27 -11.15 26.49
N ARG A 54 16.77 -11.36 27.73
CA ARG A 54 15.59 -12.17 28.03
C ARG A 54 14.31 -11.32 28.11
N ALA A 55 13.94 -10.64 27.08
CA ALA A 55 12.53 -10.36 26.86
C ALA A 55 11.86 -11.65 26.34
N ASN A 56 11.81 -12.69 27.18
CA ASN A 56 11.03 -13.88 26.89
C ASN A 56 9.56 -13.45 26.86
N VAL A 57 8.93 -13.52 25.69
CA VAL A 57 7.46 -13.40 25.58
C VAL A 57 6.88 -14.46 26.52
N SER A 58 6.19 -14.05 27.57
CA SER A 58 5.59 -14.97 28.51
C SER A 58 4.45 -15.73 27.82
N ASN A 59 4.09 -16.93 28.33
CA ASN A 59 2.95 -17.66 27.78
C ASN A 59 1.65 -16.85 27.88
N SER A 60 1.49 -16.02 28.89
CA SER A 60 0.34 -15.11 29.03
C SER A 60 0.34 -14.02 27.95
N ASP A 61 1.52 -13.46 27.62
CA ASP A 61 1.64 -12.46 26.55
C ASP A 61 1.34 -13.08 25.18
N LEU A 62 1.89 -14.28 24.92
CA LEU A 62 1.60 -15.02 23.69
C LEU A 62 0.10 -15.32 23.54
N THR A 63 -0.54 -15.79 24.61
CA THR A 63 -1.98 -16.06 24.63
C THR A 63 -2.79 -14.80 24.34
N SER A 64 -2.41 -13.67 24.94
CA SER A 64 -3.06 -12.37 24.73
C SER A 64 -2.92 -11.90 23.26
N ILE A 65 -1.71 -12.04 22.67
CA ILE A 65 -1.46 -11.71 21.26
C ILE A 65 -2.33 -12.57 20.35
N LEU A 66 -2.33 -13.90 20.56
CA LEU A 66 -3.10 -14.83 19.73
C LEU A 66 -4.60 -14.53 19.85
N PHE A 67 -5.10 -14.19 21.03
CA PHE A 67 -6.49 -13.81 21.25
C PHE A 67 -6.84 -12.51 20.52
N ILE A 68 -5.99 -11.47 20.62
CA ILE A 68 -6.19 -10.20 19.90
C ILE A 68 -6.21 -10.45 18.38
N LEU A 69 -5.25 -11.23 17.86
CA LEU A 69 -5.20 -11.56 16.44
C LEU A 69 -6.39 -12.38 15.98
N LEU A 70 -6.87 -13.34 16.80
CA LEU A 70 -8.08 -14.12 16.53
C LEU A 70 -9.29 -13.21 16.41
N LEU A 71 -9.49 -12.28 17.35
CA LEU A 71 -10.59 -11.33 17.32
C LEU A 71 -10.50 -10.39 16.11
N LEU A 72 -9.30 -9.83 15.87
CA LEU A 72 -9.05 -8.87 14.79
C LEU A 72 -9.30 -9.51 13.43
N VAL A 73 -8.64 -10.64 13.16
CA VAL A 73 -8.74 -11.33 11.86
C VAL A 73 -10.12 -12.00 11.72
N GLY A 74 -10.65 -12.62 12.78
CA GLY A 74 -11.96 -13.23 12.76
C GLY A 74 -13.06 -12.23 12.43
N LEU A 75 -13.07 -11.08 13.11
CA LEU A 75 -14.05 -10.03 12.85
C LEU A 75 -13.84 -9.38 11.47
N ALA A 76 -12.57 -9.17 11.05
CA ALA A 76 -12.25 -8.66 9.72
C ALA A 76 -12.78 -9.58 8.61
N GLN A 77 -12.59 -10.88 8.75
CA GLN A 77 -13.11 -11.87 7.78
C GLN A 77 -14.66 -11.92 7.79
N LEU A 78 -15.29 -11.88 8.98
CA LEU A 78 -16.74 -11.90 9.12
C LEU A 78 -17.38 -10.66 8.48
N LEU A 79 -16.93 -9.47 8.85
CA LEU A 79 -17.46 -8.23 8.29
C LEU A 79 -17.07 -8.10 6.81
N GLY A 80 -15.86 -8.53 6.42
CA GLY A 80 -15.45 -8.58 5.01
C GLY A 80 -16.38 -9.45 4.18
N TYR A 81 -16.74 -10.64 4.67
CA TYR A 81 -17.73 -11.53 4.02
C TYR A 81 -19.11 -10.87 3.91
N PHE A 82 -19.56 -10.21 4.98
CA PHE A 82 -20.84 -9.50 4.99
C PHE A 82 -20.87 -8.38 3.94
N PHE A 83 -19.80 -7.58 3.83
CA PHE A 83 -19.68 -6.52 2.83
C PHE A 83 -19.65 -7.06 1.40
N VAL A 84 -18.94 -8.18 1.16
CA VAL A 84 -18.98 -8.85 -0.16
C VAL A 84 -20.40 -9.30 -0.50
N LYS A 85 -21.18 -9.81 0.46
CA LYS A 85 -22.58 -10.17 0.25
C LYS A 85 -23.46 -8.95 -0.07
N LEU A 86 -23.10 -7.78 0.45
CA LEU A 86 -23.71 -6.49 0.10
C LEU A 86 -23.17 -5.90 -1.20
N ARG A 87 -22.37 -6.66 -1.98
CA ARG A 87 -21.68 -6.21 -3.20
C ARG A 87 -20.74 -5.02 -2.97
N GLN A 88 -20.18 -4.92 -1.78
CA GLN A 88 -19.23 -3.90 -1.39
C GLN A 88 -17.80 -4.48 -1.30
N PRO A 89 -16.76 -3.67 -1.50
CA PRO A 89 -15.38 -4.14 -1.37
C PRO A 89 -15.10 -4.72 0.03
N LYS A 90 -14.48 -5.91 0.09
CA LYS A 90 -14.13 -6.62 1.33
C LYS A 90 -13.34 -5.76 2.32
N VAL A 91 -12.44 -4.93 1.81
CA VAL A 91 -11.58 -4.01 2.58
C VAL A 91 -12.39 -3.09 3.50
N VAL A 92 -13.60 -2.69 3.09
CA VAL A 92 -14.48 -1.84 3.91
C VAL A 92 -14.87 -2.54 5.20
N GLY A 93 -15.26 -3.81 5.10
CA GLY A 93 -15.59 -4.64 6.26
C GLY A 93 -14.36 -4.90 7.15
N GLU A 94 -13.19 -5.11 6.54
CA GLU A 94 -11.94 -5.33 7.26
C GLU A 94 -11.52 -4.10 8.09
N ILE A 95 -11.64 -2.89 7.52
CA ILE A 95 -11.38 -1.63 8.24
C ILE A 95 -12.42 -1.40 9.32
N LEU A 96 -13.70 -1.66 9.02
CA LEU A 96 -14.79 -1.53 10.00
C LEU A 96 -14.59 -2.44 11.21
N ALA A 97 -14.02 -3.63 11.01
CA ALA A 97 -13.67 -4.53 12.13
C ALA A 97 -12.70 -3.84 13.11
N GLY A 98 -11.69 -3.16 12.59
CA GLY A 98 -10.74 -2.39 13.41
C GLY A 98 -11.40 -1.21 14.12
N ILE A 99 -12.28 -0.47 13.43
CA ILE A 99 -13.04 0.63 14.04
C ILE A 99 -13.92 0.13 15.19
N VAL A 100 -14.59 -1.01 14.99
CA VAL A 100 -15.46 -1.64 16.01
C VAL A 100 -14.64 -2.06 17.23
N LEU A 101 -13.50 -2.72 17.03
CA LEU A 101 -12.62 -3.15 18.12
C LEU A 101 -11.82 -2.01 18.74
N GLY A 102 -11.71 -0.89 18.04
CA GLY A 102 -10.90 0.25 18.44
C GLY A 102 -11.51 1.13 19.53
N PRO A 103 -10.78 2.21 19.89
CA PRO A 103 -11.20 3.15 20.93
C PRO A 103 -12.50 3.89 20.59
N ALA A 104 -12.95 3.82 19.33
CA ALA A 104 -14.17 4.50 18.89
C ALA A 104 -15.46 3.83 19.41
N LEU A 105 -15.50 2.49 19.52
CA LEU A 105 -16.68 1.72 19.92
C LEU A 105 -16.41 0.83 21.14
N ILE A 106 -15.86 -0.38 20.92
CA ILE A 106 -15.68 -1.38 21.99
C ILE A 106 -14.72 -0.89 23.06
N GLY A 107 -13.65 -0.17 22.67
CA GLY A 107 -12.66 0.35 23.61
C GLY A 107 -13.20 1.35 24.65
N ARG A 108 -14.45 1.82 24.50
CA ARG A 108 -15.15 2.65 25.50
C ARG A 108 -15.94 1.85 26.53
N LEU A 109 -16.14 0.57 26.28
CA LEU A 109 -16.93 -0.29 27.18
C LEU A 109 -16.06 -0.75 28.35
N PRO A 110 -16.58 -0.74 29.59
CA PRO A 110 -15.77 -1.07 30.78
C PRO A 110 -15.15 -2.47 30.74
N PHE A 111 -15.83 -3.44 30.12
CA PHE A 111 -15.33 -4.82 30.00
C PHE A 111 -14.19 -4.94 28.95
N ALA A 112 -14.03 -3.97 28.05
CA ALA A 112 -13.00 -3.99 27.02
C ALA A 112 -11.68 -3.30 27.46
N SER A 113 -11.64 -2.73 28.65
CA SER A 113 -10.43 -2.09 29.20
C SER A 113 -9.22 -3.02 29.21
N GLY A 114 -9.41 -4.29 29.59
CA GLY A 114 -8.38 -5.32 29.55
C GLY A 114 -7.86 -5.61 28.14
N LEU A 115 -8.73 -5.64 27.12
CA LEU A 115 -8.33 -5.82 25.72
C LEU A 115 -7.52 -4.63 25.20
N MET A 116 -7.92 -3.41 25.57
CA MET A 116 -7.18 -2.18 25.18
C MET A 116 -5.82 -2.12 25.86
N GLU A 117 -5.74 -2.51 27.14
CA GLU A 117 -4.47 -2.57 27.86
C GLU A 117 -3.54 -3.63 27.26
N ALA A 118 -4.04 -4.85 27.00
CA ALA A 118 -3.30 -5.91 26.32
C ALA A 118 -2.80 -5.45 24.94
N THR A 119 -3.60 -4.70 24.16
CA THR A 119 -3.22 -4.16 22.86
C THR A 119 -2.06 -3.16 23.00
N LYS A 120 -2.07 -2.31 24.03
CA LYS A 120 -0.98 -1.36 24.30
C LYS A 120 0.32 -2.07 24.67
N HIS A 121 0.25 -3.11 25.49
CA HIS A 121 1.43 -3.90 25.86
C HIS A 121 2.05 -4.66 24.69
N GLN A 122 1.24 -5.06 23.70
CA GLN A 122 1.65 -5.87 22.56
C GLN A 122 1.81 -5.07 21.24
N VAL A 123 1.90 -3.74 21.35
CA VAL A 123 2.00 -2.82 20.17
C VAL A 123 3.12 -3.22 19.20
N ASN A 124 4.28 -3.66 19.71
CA ASN A 124 5.42 -4.00 18.84
C ASN A 124 5.13 -5.20 17.92
N ILE A 125 4.46 -6.24 18.46
CA ILE A 125 4.13 -7.45 17.69
C ILE A 125 2.99 -7.15 16.72
N LEU A 126 1.98 -6.40 17.15
CA LEU A 126 0.89 -5.97 16.27
C LEU A 126 1.40 -5.06 15.15
N ASN A 127 2.36 -4.18 15.45
CA ASN A 127 3.04 -3.37 14.43
C ASN A 127 3.84 -4.24 13.45
N PHE A 128 4.51 -5.30 13.91
CA PHE A 128 5.19 -6.22 13.00
C PHE A 128 4.21 -6.90 12.04
N VAL A 129 3.07 -7.40 12.55
CA VAL A 129 2.00 -7.99 11.72
C VAL A 129 1.44 -6.96 10.73
N TYR A 130 1.23 -5.73 11.19
CA TYR A 130 0.81 -4.59 10.36
C TYR A 130 1.78 -4.34 9.20
N TRP A 131 3.07 -4.22 9.49
CA TRP A 131 4.10 -4.01 8.46
C TRP A 131 4.19 -5.18 7.49
N LEU A 132 4.15 -6.42 8.00
CA LEU A 132 4.22 -7.60 7.16
C LEU A 132 2.99 -7.69 6.23
N GLY A 133 1.79 -7.38 6.74
CA GLY A 133 0.58 -7.30 5.93
C GLY A 133 0.66 -6.22 4.83
N LEU A 134 1.20 -5.04 5.18
CA LEU A 134 1.43 -3.95 4.23
C LEU A 134 2.47 -4.34 3.16
N LEU A 135 3.60 -4.94 3.55
CA LEU A 135 4.63 -5.36 2.60
C LEU A 135 4.12 -6.45 1.64
N LEU A 136 3.36 -7.42 2.15
CA LEU A 136 2.75 -8.46 1.31
C LEU A 136 1.69 -7.89 0.36
N LEU A 137 0.87 -6.95 0.84
CA LEU A 137 -0.10 -6.23 -0.01
C LEU A 137 0.62 -5.50 -1.15
N MET A 138 1.69 -4.77 -0.84
CA MET A 138 2.47 -4.03 -1.83
C MET A 138 3.21 -4.94 -2.80
N PHE A 139 3.74 -6.06 -2.32
CA PHE A 139 4.36 -7.08 -3.16
C PHE A 139 3.37 -7.68 -4.17
N LEU A 140 2.18 -8.04 -3.72
CA LEU A 140 1.13 -8.56 -4.59
C LEU A 140 0.63 -7.49 -5.58
N SER A 141 0.48 -6.24 -5.15
CA SER A 141 0.12 -5.12 -6.02
C SER A 141 1.17 -4.89 -7.11
N GLY A 142 2.47 -4.94 -6.76
CA GLY A 142 3.56 -4.84 -7.74
C GLY A 142 3.56 -5.99 -8.76
N ALA A 143 3.25 -7.20 -8.30
CA ALA A 143 3.12 -8.38 -9.17
C ALA A 143 1.93 -8.24 -10.13
N GLU A 144 0.77 -7.81 -9.65
CA GLU A 144 -0.44 -7.55 -10.43
C GLU A 144 -0.19 -6.45 -11.48
N THR A 145 0.40 -5.33 -11.07
CA THR A 145 0.81 -4.24 -11.95
C THR A 145 1.64 -4.75 -13.13
N ARG A 146 2.60 -5.63 -12.89
CA ARG A 146 3.44 -6.22 -13.96
C ARG A 146 2.68 -7.13 -14.89
N GLN A 147 1.70 -7.89 -14.38
CA GLN A 147 0.88 -8.80 -15.19
C GLN A 147 -0.08 -8.03 -16.11
N LEU A 148 -0.67 -6.97 -15.60
CA LEU A 148 -1.64 -6.13 -16.32
C LEU A 148 -1.02 -5.20 -17.35
N PHE A 149 0.31 -4.98 -17.29
CA PHE A 149 1.01 -4.11 -18.22
C PHE A 149 0.98 -4.69 -19.64
N THR A 150 0.02 -4.24 -20.46
CA THR A 150 -0.17 -4.63 -21.86
C THR A 150 0.19 -3.49 -22.81
N ARG A 151 0.36 -3.83 -24.10
CA ARG A 151 0.78 -2.85 -25.12
C ARG A 151 -0.38 -2.43 -26.05
N GLU A 152 -1.53 -3.04 -25.89
CA GLU A 152 -2.65 -2.87 -26.81
C GLU A 152 -3.17 -1.43 -26.69
N GLU A 153 -3.88 -0.91 -25.95
CA GLU A 153 -4.52 0.42 -25.93
C GLU A 153 -3.58 1.58 -25.49
N ARG A 154 -2.34 1.58 -25.94
CA ARG A 154 -1.29 2.51 -25.46
C ARG A 154 -1.62 3.98 -25.61
N ARG A 155 -2.29 4.36 -26.69
CA ARG A 155 -2.59 5.76 -26.97
C ARG A 155 -3.66 6.30 -26.06
N GLU A 156 -4.75 5.55 -25.90
CA GLU A 156 -5.85 5.92 -25.01
C GLU A 156 -5.42 5.91 -23.55
N VAL A 157 -4.74 4.84 -23.11
CA VAL A 157 -4.16 4.73 -21.77
C VAL A 157 -3.16 5.86 -21.51
N GLY A 158 -2.34 6.22 -22.50
CA GLY A 158 -1.39 7.33 -22.40
C GLY A 158 -2.09 8.67 -22.15
N TRP A 159 -3.14 9.01 -22.92
CA TRP A 159 -3.91 10.24 -22.69
C TRP A 159 -4.60 10.24 -21.33
N LEU A 160 -5.25 9.14 -20.96
CA LEU A 160 -5.94 9.01 -19.68
C LEU A 160 -4.97 9.11 -18.48
N ALA A 161 -3.78 8.52 -18.58
CA ALA A 161 -2.77 8.59 -17.51
C ALA A 161 -2.12 9.99 -17.44
N ILE A 162 -1.65 10.54 -18.57
CA ILE A 162 -0.91 11.81 -18.57
C ILE A 162 -1.83 12.98 -18.22
N VAL A 163 -2.98 13.08 -18.85
CA VAL A 163 -3.91 14.19 -18.65
C VAL A 163 -4.84 13.92 -17.48
N GLY A 164 -5.44 12.71 -17.41
CA GLY A 164 -6.42 12.34 -16.38
C GLY A 164 -5.81 12.25 -14.98
N THR A 165 -4.52 11.94 -14.85
CA THR A 165 -3.81 11.88 -13.57
C THR A 165 -2.83 13.03 -13.40
N GLY A 166 -2.14 13.43 -14.47
CA GLY A 166 -1.18 14.54 -14.43
C GLY A 166 -1.83 15.85 -14.01
N ILE A 167 -3.02 16.18 -14.52
CA ILE A 167 -3.72 17.41 -14.11
C ILE A 167 -4.08 17.41 -12.62
N PRO A 168 -4.75 16.39 -12.04
CA PRO A 168 -5.03 16.35 -10.61
C PRO A 168 -3.77 16.44 -9.76
N PHE A 169 -2.69 15.74 -10.16
CA PHE A 169 -1.42 15.78 -9.45
C PHE A 169 -0.77 17.16 -9.48
N ILE A 170 -0.68 17.78 -10.67
CA ILE A 170 -0.11 19.13 -10.82
C ILE A 170 -0.97 20.17 -10.10
N LEU A 171 -2.30 20.10 -10.20
CA LEU A 171 -3.19 20.98 -9.45
C LEU A 171 -3.00 20.81 -7.93
N GLY A 172 -2.82 19.57 -7.44
CA GLY A 172 -2.50 19.31 -6.04
C GLY A 172 -1.18 19.95 -5.62
N LEU A 173 -0.16 19.91 -6.48
CA LEU A 173 1.13 20.58 -6.22
C LEU A 173 1.01 22.09 -6.24
N VAL A 174 0.31 22.65 -7.24
CA VAL A 174 0.19 24.11 -7.44
C VAL A 174 -0.73 24.76 -6.39
N LEU A 175 -1.89 24.16 -6.14
CA LEU A 175 -2.86 24.66 -5.17
C LEU A 175 -2.53 24.27 -3.72
N GLY A 176 -1.72 23.21 -3.54
CA GLY A 176 -1.30 22.73 -2.23
C GLY A 176 -0.81 23.83 -1.27
N PRO A 177 0.06 24.77 -1.69
CA PRO A 177 0.52 25.87 -0.84
C PRO A 177 -0.58 26.71 -0.19
N TRP A 178 -1.74 26.84 -0.83
CA TRP A 178 -2.91 27.57 -0.33
C TRP A 178 -3.91 26.68 0.42
N LEU A 179 -3.95 25.37 0.09
CA LEU A 179 -4.87 24.41 0.69
C LEU A 179 -4.34 23.81 2.00
N ILE A 180 -3.00 23.83 2.20
CA ILE A 180 -2.39 23.26 3.39
C ILE A 180 -2.64 24.17 4.60
N SER A 181 -3.34 23.59 5.58
CA SER A 181 -3.49 24.13 6.93
C SER A 181 -2.58 23.39 7.91
N PRO A 182 -2.10 24.04 8.98
CA PRO A 182 -1.39 23.35 10.07
C PRO A 182 -2.15 22.15 10.64
N ALA A 183 -3.48 22.14 10.53
CA ALA A 183 -4.33 21.03 10.96
C ALA A 183 -4.12 19.73 10.15
N LEU A 184 -3.53 19.82 8.95
CA LEU A 184 -3.24 18.66 8.11
C LEU A 184 -1.87 18.03 8.44
N ALA A 185 -0.95 18.82 9.02
CA ALA A 185 0.43 18.42 9.27
C ALA A 185 0.53 17.48 10.47
N GLY A 186 1.35 16.45 10.33
CA GLY A 186 1.83 15.61 11.41
C GLY A 186 3.15 16.13 11.99
N PRO A 187 3.70 15.46 13.01
CA PRO A 187 4.89 15.93 13.73
C PRO A 187 6.16 16.04 12.86
N ASN A 188 6.27 15.22 11.82
CA ASN A 188 7.39 15.22 10.87
C ASN A 188 7.01 15.83 9.52
N GLY A 189 5.80 16.40 9.41
CA GLY A 189 5.27 16.96 8.17
C GLY A 189 5.90 18.31 7.83
N ASN A 190 6.76 18.35 6.82
CA ASN A 190 7.18 19.61 6.23
C ASN A 190 6.22 20.02 5.09
N ARG A 191 6.28 21.31 4.70
CA ARG A 191 5.36 21.88 3.70
C ARG A 191 5.41 21.12 2.37
N ILE A 192 6.59 20.68 1.92
CA ILE A 192 6.77 20.02 0.62
C ILE A 192 6.23 18.60 0.67
N SER A 193 6.59 17.81 1.69
CA SER A 193 6.07 16.45 1.84
C SER A 193 4.54 16.42 1.92
N LEU A 194 3.95 17.40 2.64
CA LEU A 194 2.50 17.51 2.78
C LEU A 194 1.81 17.86 1.45
N ILE A 195 2.40 18.77 0.65
CA ILE A 195 1.91 19.12 -0.69
C ILE A 195 1.94 17.88 -1.60
N ILE A 196 3.02 17.10 -1.57
CA ILE A 196 3.13 15.88 -2.37
C ILE A 196 2.08 14.86 -1.95
N ILE A 197 1.88 14.64 -0.64
CA ILE A 197 0.84 13.72 -0.13
C ILE A 197 -0.55 14.16 -0.59
N LEU A 198 -0.85 15.45 -0.49
CA LEU A 198 -2.12 16.01 -0.97
C LEU A 198 -2.30 15.74 -2.47
N ALA A 199 -1.28 16.03 -3.29
CA ALA A 199 -1.31 15.83 -4.73
C ALA A 199 -1.50 14.36 -5.12
N VAL A 200 -0.78 13.44 -4.46
CA VAL A 200 -0.96 11.98 -4.65
C VAL A 200 -2.37 11.56 -4.24
N GLY A 201 -2.85 12.02 -3.09
CA GLY A 201 -4.18 11.69 -2.57
C GLY A 201 -5.33 12.14 -3.48
N VAL A 202 -5.16 13.23 -4.22
CA VAL A 202 -6.13 13.70 -5.24
C VAL A 202 -6.07 12.85 -6.51
N ALA A 203 -4.87 12.42 -6.92
CA ALA A 203 -4.63 11.80 -8.22
C ALA A 203 -4.78 10.26 -8.24
N VAL A 204 -4.64 9.58 -7.11
CA VAL A 204 -4.52 8.11 -7.03
C VAL A 204 -5.78 7.37 -7.49
N THR A 205 -5.57 6.27 -8.24
CA THR A 205 -6.56 5.24 -8.58
C THR A 205 -6.09 3.88 -8.05
N SER A 206 -7.01 2.97 -7.78
CA SER A 206 -6.70 1.67 -7.15
C SER A 206 -6.76 0.52 -8.14
N VAL A 207 -5.61 -0.09 -8.48
CA VAL A 207 -5.58 -1.33 -9.27
C VAL A 207 -6.31 -2.48 -8.55
N PRO A 208 -5.98 -2.85 -7.29
CA PRO A 208 -6.59 -4.04 -6.66
C PRO A 208 -8.09 -3.92 -6.45
N VAL A 209 -8.59 -2.73 -6.11
CA VAL A 209 -10.03 -2.55 -5.88
C VAL A 209 -10.79 -2.54 -7.19
N VAL A 210 -10.28 -1.87 -8.21
CA VAL A 210 -10.92 -1.80 -9.52
C VAL A 210 -10.91 -3.16 -10.20
N SER A 211 -9.80 -3.92 -10.16
CA SER A 211 -9.76 -5.27 -10.70
C SER A 211 -10.71 -6.22 -9.97
N LYS A 212 -10.87 -6.07 -8.64
CA LYS A 212 -11.86 -6.83 -7.87
C LYS A 212 -13.30 -6.49 -8.29
N ILE A 213 -13.63 -5.20 -8.41
CA ILE A 213 -14.95 -4.76 -8.92
C ILE A 213 -15.22 -5.37 -10.29
N PHE A 214 -14.24 -5.32 -11.20
CA PHE A 214 -14.40 -5.90 -12.56
C PHE A 214 -14.56 -7.41 -12.56
N ALA A 215 -13.86 -8.12 -11.65
CA ALA A 215 -14.02 -9.56 -11.50
C ALA A 215 -15.41 -9.93 -10.98
N ASP A 216 -15.89 -9.21 -9.96
CA ASP A 216 -17.21 -9.43 -9.34
C ASP A 216 -18.34 -9.14 -10.31
N LEU A 217 -18.20 -8.12 -11.17
CA LEU A 217 -19.14 -7.77 -12.24
C LEU A 217 -18.94 -8.57 -13.54
N LYS A 218 -17.97 -9.52 -13.57
CA LYS A 218 -17.62 -10.35 -14.74
C LYS A 218 -17.20 -9.56 -15.99
N ILE A 219 -16.65 -8.36 -15.82
CA ILE A 219 -16.20 -7.47 -16.91
C ILE A 219 -14.67 -7.35 -17.02
N LEU A 220 -13.91 -8.15 -16.28
CA LEU A 220 -12.43 -8.05 -16.20
C LEU A 220 -11.74 -8.20 -17.56
N HIS A 221 -12.32 -8.96 -18.49
CA HIS A 221 -11.75 -9.23 -19.83
C HIS A 221 -12.19 -8.22 -20.90
N THR A 222 -12.98 -7.20 -20.53
CA THR A 222 -13.48 -6.19 -21.47
C THR A 222 -12.41 -5.17 -21.84
N ARG A 223 -12.57 -4.48 -22.97
CA ARG A 223 -11.74 -3.33 -23.35
C ARG A 223 -11.78 -2.23 -22.30
N PHE A 224 -12.95 -1.97 -21.70
CA PHE A 224 -13.10 -1.02 -20.60
C PHE A 224 -12.17 -1.32 -19.42
N ALA A 225 -12.15 -2.58 -18.98
CA ALA A 225 -11.29 -3.02 -17.88
C ALA A 225 -9.81 -2.87 -18.25
N ARG A 226 -9.39 -3.25 -19.46
CA ARG A 226 -8.00 -3.09 -19.91
C ARG A 226 -7.55 -1.63 -19.90
N LEU A 227 -8.42 -0.70 -20.35
CA LEU A 227 -8.14 0.73 -20.34
C LEU A 227 -7.95 1.24 -18.91
N VAL A 228 -8.92 1.01 -18.03
CA VAL A 228 -8.88 1.53 -16.64
C VAL A 228 -7.72 0.93 -15.87
N LEU A 229 -7.51 -0.38 -15.96
CA LEU A 229 -6.37 -1.04 -15.29
C LEU A 229 -5.03 -0.60 -15.86
N GLY A 230 -4.95 -0.39 -17.18
CA GLY A 230 -3.74 0.15 -17.82
C GLY A 230 -3.38 1.54 -17.30
N VAL A 231 -4.38 2.41 -17.13
CA VAL A 231 -4.21 3.75 -16.53
C VAL A 231 -3.73 3.63 -15.09
N ALA A 232 -4.43 2.86 -14.28
CA ALA A 232 -4.11 2.68 -12.86
C ALA A 232 -2.68 2.13 -12.64
N VAL A 233 -2.21 1.22 -13.51
CA VAL A 233 -0.83 0.69 -13.50
C VAL A 233 0.20 1.79 -13.74
N LEU A 234 -0.02 2.69 -14.70
CA LEU A 234 0.90 3.81 -14.95
C LEU A 234 0.86 4.82 -13.80
N GLU A 235 -0.32 5.09 -13.27
CA GLU A 235 -0.50 5.95 -12.10
C GLU A 235 0.26 5.43 -10.89
N ASP A 236 0.12 4.14 -10.56
CA ASP A 236 0.77 3.53 -9.42
C ASP A 236 2.29 3.76 -9.45
N ILE A 237 2.94 3.56 -10.59
CA ILE A 237 4.40 3.77 -10.72
C ILE A 237 4.80 5.20 -10.36
N VAL A 238 4.09 6.20 -10.89
CA VAL A 238 4.42 7.62 -10.68
C VAL A 238 4.07 8.07 -9.27
N LEU A 239 2.89 7.68 -8.78
CA LEU A 239 2.39 8.13 -7.48
C LEU A 239 3.14 7.46 -6.32
N TRP A 240 3.57 6.20 -6.50
CA TRP A 240 4.44 5.53 -5.53
C TRP A 240 5.83 6.18 -5.45
N LEU A 241 6.40 6.59 -6.58
CA LEU A 241 7.64 7.36 -6.58
C LEU A 241 7.46 8.70 -5.86
N ALA A 242 6.38 9.43 -6.12
CA ALA A 242 6.09 10.70 -5.45
C ALA A 242 5.92 10.52 -3.93
N LEU A 243 5.23 9.45 -3.50
CA LEU A 243 5.09 9.11 -2.08
C LEU A 243 6.45 8.75 -1.45
N ALA A 244 7.30 7.99 -2.18
CA ALA A 244 8.65 7.68 -1.72
C ALA A 244 9.49 8.96 -1.49
N LEU A 245 9.39 9.92 -2.39
CA LEU A 245 10.06 11.22 -2.24
C LEU A 245 9.50 12.00 -1.05
N ALA A 246 8.17 12.01 -0.85
CA ALA A 246 7.55 12.67 0.29
C ALA A 246 8.01 12.08 1.63
N THR A 247 8.10 10.75 1.73
CA THR A 247 8.58 10.06 2.94
C THR A 247 10.07 10.28 3.19
N ALA A 248 10.89 10.29 2.13
CA ALA A 248 12.31 10.60 2.24
C ALA A 248 12.58 12.03 2.74
N MET A 249 11.65 12.95 2.50
CA MET A 249 11.73 14.35 2.93
C MET A 249 11.13 14.59 4.32
N ALA A 250 10.39 13.65 4.88
CA ALA A 250 9.73 13.80 6.18
C ALA A 250 10.74 13.97 7.32
N GLY A 251 10.42 14.81 8.31
CA GLY A 251 11.26 15.03 9.49
C GLY A 251 12.63 15.70 9.26
N LYS A 252 12.97 15.98 8.01
CA LYS A 252 14.30 16.47 7.63
C LYS A 252 14.31 17.98 7.36
N THR A 253 13.73 18.77 8.25
CA THR A 253 13.66 20.25 8.13
C THR A 253 15.01 20.94 8.21
N ALA A 254 16.05 20.27 8.70
CA ALA A 254 17.40 20.80 8.89
C ALA A 254 18.46 20.18 7.96
N LEU A 255 18.04 19.45 6.90
CA LEU A 255 19.01 18.86 5.99
C LEU A 255 19.68 19.93 5.12
N ASN A 256 21.00 19.91 5.08
CA ASN A 256 21.77 20.64 4.08
C ASN A 256 21.35 20.16 2.68
N GLY A 257 21.36 21.08 1.69
CA GLY A 257 20.97 20.76 0.31
C GLY A 257 21.66 19.53 -0.29
N ARG A 258 22.89 19.22 0.14
CA ARG A 258 23.65 18.02 -0.24
C ARG A 258 22.99 16.72 0.27
N GLN A 259 22.53 16.68 1.51
CA GLN A 259 21.86 15.51 2.08
C GLN A 259 20.49 15.27 1.41
N MET A 260 19.74 16.35 1.17
CA MET A 260 18.49 16.29 0.43
C MET A 260 18.69 15.71 -0.97
N SER A 261 19.68 16.21 -1.71
CA SER A 261 20.03 15.71 -3.05
C SER A 261 20.41 14.23 -3.02
N TYR A 262 21.18 13.80 -2.01
CA TYR A 262 21.55 12.40 -1.84
C TYR A 262 20.32 11.50 -1.69
N HIS A 263 19.38 11.82 -0.78
CA HIS A 263 18.15 11.03 -0.58
C HIS A 263 17.25 11.00 -1.82
N LEU A 264 17.14 12.13 -2.54
CA LEU A 264 16.37 12.19 -3.77
C LEU A 264 17.02 11.32 -4.87
N ILE A 265 18.32 11.44 -5.09
CA ILE A 265 19.05 10.66 -6.09
C ILE A 265 19.01 9.17 -5.75
N THR A 266 19.19 8.81 -4.48
CA THR A 266 19.14 7.42 -4.02
C THR A 266 17.75 6.83 -4.23
N THR A 267 16.68 7.56 -3.87
CA THR A 267 15.29 7.10 -4.03
C THR A 267 14.94 6.95 -5.52
N ILE A 268 15.25 7.94 -6.35
CA ILE A 268 14.98 7.89 -7.80
C ILE A 268 15.83 6.80 -8.46
N GLY A 269 17.10 6.68 -8.07
CA GLY A 269 18.02 5.65 -8.56
C GLY A 269 17.53 4.24 -8.19
N PHE A 270 17.17 4.02 -6.93
CA PHE A 270 16.62 2.73 -6.45
C PHE A 270 15.35 2.35 -7.22
N PHE A 271 14.45 3.31 -7.43
CA PHE A 271 13.22 3.09 -8.18
C PHE A 271 13.49 2.78 -9.66
N GLY A 272 14.32 3.58 -10.31
CA GLY A 272 14.70 3.40 -11.72
C GLY A 272 15.42 2.07 -11.96
N LEU A 273 16.39 1.71 -11.11
CA LEU A 273 17.09 0.42 -11.17
C LEU A 273 16.14 -0.75 -10.88
N GLY A 274 15.28 -0.59 -9.87
CA GLY A 274 14.26 -1.59 -9.47
C GLY A 274 13.26 -1.90 -10.58
N LEU A 275 12.87 -0.91 -11.38
CA LEU A 275 11.94 -1.12 -12.51
C LEU A 275 12.63 -1.66 -13.77
N THR A 276 13.91 -1.36 -13.98
CA THR A 276 14.58 -1.60 -15.27
C THR A 276 15.62 -2.71 -15.22
N ILE A 277 16.64 -2.57 -14.37
CA ILE A 277 17.82 -3.45 -14.33
C ILE A 277 17.56 -4.69 -13.48
N VAL A 278 17.05 -4.51 -12.26
CA VAL A 278 16.87 -5.61 -11.31
C VAL A 278 15.90 -6.68 -11.83
N PRO A 279 14.76 -6.37 -12.50
CA PRO A 279 13.92 -7.40 -13.12
C PRO A 279 14.65 -8.22 -14.20
N ARG A 280 15.62 -7.61 -14.90
CA ARG A 280 16.46 -8.34 -15.88
C ARG A 280 17.43 -9.28 -15.18
N ILE A 281 18.03 -8.84 -14.06
CA ILE A 281 18.94 -9.66 -13.24
C ILE A 281 18.15 -10.83 -12.63
N VAL A 282 17.03 -10.57 -11.97
CA VAL A 282 16.14 -11.58 -11.39
C VAL A 282 15.72 -12.60 -12.46
N LYS A 283 15.37 -12.14 -13.67
CA LYS A 283 15.09 -13.00 -14.81
C LYS A 283 16.27 -13.90 -15.20
N ARG A 284 17.49 -13.38 -15.17
CA ARG A 284 18.70 -14.14 -15.49
C ARG A 284 19.00 -15.17 -14.40
N ILE A 285 18.86 -14.78 -13.13
CA ILE A 285 18.98 -15.69 -11.97
C ILE A 285 17.94 -16.80 -12.02
N ASN A 286 16.68 -16.48 -12.35
CA ASN A 286 15.59 -17.46 -12.49
C ASN A 286 15.83 -18.51 -13.59
N LYS A 287 16.63 -18.17 -14.60
CA LYS A 287 17.02 -19.11 -15.67
C LYS A 287 18.23 -19.95 -15.30
N SER A 288 19.02 -19.54 -14.32
CA SER A 288 20.25 -20.21 -13.93
C SER A 288 19.96 -21.60 -13.34
N ARG A 289 20.79 -22.58 -13.72
CA ARG A 289 20.78 -23.91 -13.13
C ARG A 289 21.24 -23.93 -11.66
N PHE A 290 21.93 -22.88 -11.22
CA PHE A 290 22.43 -22.74 -9.86
C PHE A 290 21.39 -22.13 -8.87
N ASN A 291 20.22 -21.70 -9.35
CA ASN A 291 19.17 -21.20 -8.45
C ASN A 291 18.38 -22.37 -7.85
N ILE A 292 18.97 -22.99 -6.83
CA ILE A 292 18.39 -24.14 -6.12
C ILE A 292 17.08 -23.75 -5.44
N ILE A 293 17.03 -22.57 -4.82
CA ILE A 293 15.85 -22.07 -4.07
C ILE A 293 14.64 -21.96 -5.01
N ALA A 294 14.79 -21.31 -6.18
CA ALA A 294 13.68 -21.14 -7.12
C ALA A 294 13.17 -22.47 -7.72
N ARG A 295 14.00 -23.51 -7.74
CA ARG A 295 13.63 -24.83 -8.22
C ARG A 295 12.92 -25.67 -7.18
N HIS A 296 13.39 -25.59 -5.93
CA HIS A 296 12.85 -26.36 -4.83
C HIS A 296 11.58 -25.73 -4.26
N SER A 297 11.58 -24.42 -4.03
CA SER A 297 10.45 -23.68 -3.50
C SER A 297 10.34 -22.30 -4.16
N PRO A 298 9.53 -22.14 -5.21
CA PRO A 298 9.29 -20.83 -5.84
C PRO A 298 8.68 -19.80 -4.89
N VAL A 299 7.90 -20.26 -3.90
CA VAL A 299 7.33 -19.40 -2.84
C VAL A 299 8.45 -18.83 -1.96
N ALA A 300 9.36 -19.68 -1.46
CA ALA A 300 10.49 -19.24 -0.64
C ALA A 300 11.40 -18.27 -1.41
N TYR A 301 11.61 -18.53 -2.71
CA TYR A 301 12.38 -17.63 -3.57
C TYR A 301 11.70 -16.26 -3.72
N ALA A 302 10.38 -16.22 -3.94
CA ALA A 302 9.64 -14.97 -4.06
C ALA A 302 9.69 -14.16 -2.76
N ILE A 303 9.56 -14.82 -1.60
CA ILE A 303 9.71 -14.20 -0.28
C ILE A 303 11.16 -13.72 -0.07
N ALA A 304 12.17 -14.51 -0.45
CA ALA A 304 13.57 -14.09 -0.35
C ALA A 304 13.87 -12.85 -1.21
N VAL A 305 13.29 -12.75 -2.40
CA VAL A 305 13.39 -11.53 -3.24
C VAL A 305 12.70 -10.35 -2.56
N LEU A 306 11.51 -10.52 -1.99
CA LEU A 306 10.83 -9.48 -1.21
C LEU A 306 11.72 -8.98 -0.07
N LEU A 307 12.19 -9.88 0.77
CA LEU A 307 13.04 -9.51 1.92
C LEU A 307 14.35 -8.86 1.47
N GLY A 308 14.99 -9.37 0.42
CA GLY A 308 16.22 -8.80 -0.13
C GLY A 308 16.03 -7.35 -0.61
N TYR A 309 14.92 -7.05 -1.31
CA TYR A 309 14.59 -5.67 -1.69
C TYR A 309 14.36 -4.78 -0.46
N CYS A 310 13.64 -5.28 0.54
CA CYS A 310 13.37 -4.52 1.76
C CYS A 310 14.66 -4.22 2.56
N VAL A 311 15.56 -5.19 2.67
CA VAL A 311 16.86 -5.03 3.35
C VAL A 311 17.73 -3.99 2.61
N VAL A 312 17.85 -4.10 1.30
CA VAL A 312 18.63 -3.13 0.50
C VAL A 312 18.02 -1.73 0.60
N ALA A 313 16.69 -1.61 0.54
CA ALA A 313 16.02 -0.32 0.68
C ALA A 313 16.26 0.30 2.06
N GLY A 314 16.15 -0.50 3.14
CA GLY A 314 16.44 -0.04 4.50
C GLY A 314 17.88 0.43 4.68
N ALA A 315 18.85 -0.27 4.08
CA ALA A 315 20.24 0.13 4.10
C ALA A 315 20.54 1.43 3.32
N LEU A 316 19.72 1.73 2.31
CA LEU A 316 19.83 2.96 1.51
C LEU A 316 18.93 4.10 2.04
N ASP A 317 18.30 3.92 3.19
CA ASP A 317 17.31 4.87 3.76
C ASP A 317 16.15 5.18 2.76
N VAL A 318 15.78 4.16 1.97
CA VAL A 318 14.62 4.20 1.07
C VAL A 318 13.47 3.43 1.70
N SER A 319 12.23 3.88 1.45
CA SER A 319 11.05 3.24 2.03
C SER A 319 10.91 1.76 1.63
N VAL A 320 10.82 0.88 2.64
CA VAL A 320 10.66 -0.57 2.46
C VAL A 320 9.33 -0.94 1.80
N VAL A 321 8.32 -0.09 1.91
CA VAL A 321 6.99 -0.29 1.28
C VAL A 321 7.11 -0.29 -0.24
N PHE A 322 7.93 0.64 -0.78
CA PHE A 322 8.18 0.69 -2.23
C PHE A 322 9.09 -0.41 -2.71
N ALA A 323 10.05 -0.80 -1.87
CA ALA A 323 10.89 -1.96 -2.14
C ALA A 323 10.05 -3.23 -2.31
N ALA A 324 9.05 -3.44 -1.47
CA ALA A 324 8.11 -4.55 -1.59
C ALA A 324 7.33 -4.52 -2.92
N PHE A 325 6.84 -3.35 -3.34
CA PHE A 325 6.19 -3.18 -4.63
C PHE A 325 7.12 -3.53 -5.80
N LEU A 326 8.36 -3.01 -5.78
CA LEU A 326 9.37 -3.29 -6.82
C LEU A 326 9.78 -4.76 -6.84
N ALA A 327 9.85 -5.42 -5.68
CA ALA A 327 10.11 -6.85 -5.58
C ALA A 327 9.03 -7.68 -6.27
N GLY A 328 7.76 -7.36 -6.01
CA GLY A 328 6.61 -7.98 -6.68
C GLY A 328 6.66 -7.79 -8.20
N PHE A 329 6.93 -6.56 -8.63
CA PHE A 329 7.10 -6.24 -10.05
C PHE A 329 8.26 -7.02 -10.71
N ALA A 330 9.37 -7.25 -9.98
CA ALA A 330 10.54 -7.94 -10.50
C ALA A 330 10.38 -9.46 -10.60
N VAL A 331 9.63 -10.08 -9.67
CA VAL A 331 9.45 -11.56 -9.60
C VAL A 331 8.59 -12.09 -10.75
N VAL A 332 7.65 -11.29 -11.26
CA VAL A 332 6.70 -11.73 -12.29
C VAL A 332 7.38 -12.10 -13.61
N HIS A 333 7.07 -13.30 -14.08
CA HIS A 333 7.52 -13.83 -15.38
C HIS A 333 6.34 -14.38 -16.18
N LYS A 334 5.94 -13.65 -17.25
CA LYS A 334 4.79 -14.02 -18.13
C LYS A 334 4.86 -15.43 -18.75
N LYS A 335 6.03 -16.10 -18.73
CA LYS A 335 6.24 -17.41 -19.40
C LYS A 335 6.41 -18.61 -18.46
N ARG A 336 6.32 -18.47 -17.14
CA ARG A 336 6.50 -19.59 -16.20
C ARG A 336 5.29 -19.72 -15.27
N LYS A 337 4.45 -20.73 -15.49
CA LYS A 337 3.33 -21.14 -14.62
C LYS A 337 3.74 -21.25 -13.14
N LEU A 338 4.94 -21.76 -12.87
CA LEU A 338 5.48 -22.00 -11.54
C LEU A 338 5.52 -20.74 -10.64
N PHE A 339 5.83 -19.57 -11.20
CA PHE A 339 5.82 -18.30 -10.44
C PHE A 339 4.41 -17.74 -10.26
N SER A 340 3.49 -18.01 -11.17
CA SER A 340 2.08 -17.69 -11.01
C SER A 340 1.48 -18.47 -9.84
N GLU A 341 1.74 -19.76 -9.76
CA GLU A 341 1.29 -20.63 -8.66
C GLU A 341 1.90 -20.21 -7.31
N ALA A 342 3.18 -19.79 -7.30
CA ALA A 342 3.81 -19.27 -6.09
C ALA A 342 3.17 -17.95 -5.62
N LEU A 343 2.86 -17.02 -6.53
CA LEU A 343 2.17 -15.77 -6.22
C LEU A 343 0.74 -16.03 -5.73
N ASP A 344 0.04 -16.99 -6.33
CA ASP A 344 -1.28 -17.42 -5.89
C ASP A 344 -1.24 -18.00 -4.46
N ALA A 345 -0.23 -18.83 -4.15
CA ALA A 345 -0.04 -19.37 -2.80
C ALA A 345 0.24 -18.27 -1.77
N ILE A 346 1.15 -17.34 -2.09
CA ILE A 346 1.43 -16.18 -1.25
C ILE A 346 0.15 -15.33 -1.08
N GLY A 347 -0.58 -15.10 -2.17
CA GLY A 347 -1.83 -14.36 -2.16
C GLY A 347 -2.87 -14.99 -1.25
N LYS A 348 -3.10 -16.30 -1.35
CA LYS A 348 -4.06 -17.04 -0.51
C LYS A 348 -3.79 -16.83 0.99
N VAL A 349 -2.54 -17.01 1.43
CA VAL A 349 -2.15 -16.82 2.83
C VAL A 349 -2.25 -15.33 3.22
N SER A 350 -1.80 -14.42 2.35
CA SER A 350 -1.83 -12.98 2.61
C SER A 350 -3.25 -12.46 2.75
N PHE A 351 -4.18 -12.83 1.86
CA PHE A 351 -5.58 -12.43 1.92
C PHE A 351 -6.41 -13.20 2.98
N ALA A 352 -5.90 -14.34 3.45
CA ALA A 352 -6.54 -15.06 4.55
C ALA A 352 -6.22 -14.45 5.92
N PHE A 353 -5.01 -13.93 6.14
CA PHE A 353 -4.56 -13.50 7.44
C PHE A 353 -3.91 -12.11 7.46
N PHE A 354 -2.81 -11.90 6.74
CA PHE A 354 -1.97 -10.70 6.89
C PHE A 354 -2.62 -9.42 6.40
N ILE A 355 -3.28 -9.45 5.26
CA ILE A 355 -3.93 -8.28 4.66
C ILE A 355 -5.18 -7.87 5.45
N PRO A 356 -6.09 -8.79 5.85
CA PRO A 356 -7.19 -8.44 6.76
C PRO A 356 -6.71 -7.90 8.11
N ALA A 357 -5.63 -8.47 8.69
CA ALA A 357 -5.03 -7.95 9.90
C ALA A 357 -4.51 -6.51 9.70
N TYR A 358 -3.82 -6.25 8.58
CA TYR A 358 -3.36 -4.90 8.22
C TYR A 358 -4.53 -3.90 8.15
N PHE A 359 -5.59 -4.20 7.39
CA PHE A 359 -6.73 -3.29 7.26
C PHE A 359 -7.50 -3.10 8.57
N ALA A 360 -7.62 -4.14 9.39
CA ALA A 360 -8.21 -4.02 10.71
C ALA A 360 -7.34 -3.15 11.64
N LEU A 361 -6.01 -3.29 11.61
CA LEU A 361 -5.11 -2.43 12.36
C LEU A 361 -5.11 -0.97 11.83
N VAL A 362 -5.30 -0.74 10.54
CA VAL A 362 -5.60 0.59 9.98
C VAL A 362 -6.87 1.15 10.58
N GLY A 363 -7.94 0.36 10.63
CA GLY A 363 -9.21 0.75 11.25
C GLY A 363 -9.07 1.06 12.74
N LEU A 364 -8.24 0.32 13.45
CA LEU A 364 -7.96 0.53 14.88
C LEU A 364 -7.27 1.88 15.15
N LYS A 365 -6.44 2.36 14.21
CA LYS A 365 -5.79 3.68 14.27
C LYS A 365 -6.74 4.84 13.97
N LEU A 366 -7.96 4.57 13.44
CA LEU A 366 -8.94 5.60 13.10
C LEU A 366 -9.67 6.09 14.35
N ASP A 367 -9.47 7.35 14.71
CA ASP A 367 -10.27 8.03 15.73
C ASP A 367 -11.39 8.82 15.04
N LEU A 368 -12.53 8.18 14.83
CA LEU A 368 -13.71 8.81 14.22
C LEU A 368 -14.37 9.87 15.11
N VAL A 369 -14.08 9.88 16.40
CA VAL A 369 -14.74 10.78 17.35
C VAL A 369 -13.98 12.09 17.47
N ARG A 370 -12.66 12.05 17.58
CA ARG A 370 -11.80 13.24 17.73
C ARG A 370 -11.09 13.63 16.43
N GLY A 371 -10.87 12.65 15.55
CA GLY A 371 -10.18 12.81 14.27
C GLY A 371 -11.07 13.20 13.10
N LEU A 372 -12.41 13.21 13.23
CA LEU A 372 -13.31 13.52 12.14
C LEU A 372 -13.57 15.05 12.06
N SER A 373 -13.13 15.66 10.96
CA SER A 373 -13.55 16.99 10.56
C SER A 373 -14.44 16.89 9.32
N LEU A 374 -15.76 16.93 9.51
CA LEU A 374 -16.73 16.72 8.44
C LEU A 374 -16.57 17.72 7.29
N SER A 375 -16.28 18.99 7.60
CA SER A 375 -16.04 20.05 6.61
C SER A 375 -14.79 19.80 5.79
N MET A 376 -13.67 19.42 6.44
CA MET A 376 -12.42 19.09 5.75
C MET A 376 -12.58 17.85 4.90
N MET A 377 -13.24 16.82 5.42
CA MET A 377 -13.51 15.58 4.71
C MET A 377 -14.39 15.81 3.48
N ALA A 378 -15.48 16.56 3.63
CA ALA A 378 -16.36 16.89 2.51
C ALA A 378 -15.63 17.73 1.46
N ALA A 379 -14.87 18.75 1.87
CA ALA A 379 -14.10 19.59 0.96
C ALA A 379 -13.05 18.77 0.18
N PHE A 380 -12.32 17.88 0.87
CA PHE A 380 -11.33 17.02 0.22
C PHE A 380 -11.98 16.02 -0.75
N ILE A 381 -13.05 15.32 -0.31
CA ILE A 381 -13.72 14.31 -1.16
C ILE A 381 -14.34 14.98 -2.37
N VAL A 382 -15.16 16.03 -2.18
CA VAL A 382 -15.82 16.70 -3.29
C VAL A 382 -14.80 17.36 -4.22
N GLY A 383 -13.86 18.12 -3.68
CA GLY A 383 -12.83 18.81 -4.47
C GLY A 383 -11.97 17.84 -5.29
N SER A 384 -11.47 16.78 -4.66
CA SER A 384 -10.64 15.78 -5.34
C SER A 384 -11.42 14.95 -6.36
N CYS A 385 -12.69 14.62 -6.09
CA CYS A 385 -13.56 13.92 -7.05
C CYS A 385 -13.86 14.80 -8.26
N VAL A 386 -14.22 16.05 -8.05
CA VAL A 386 -14.50 17.00 -9.15
C VAL A 386 -13.28 17.18 -10.04
N VAL A 387 -12.10 17.44 -9.44
CA VAL A 387 -10.86 17.60 -10.20
C VAL A 387 -10.54 16.34 -11.00
N LYS A 388 -10.62 15.15 -10.40
CA LYS A 388 -10.34 13.88 -11.10
C LYS A 388 -11.35 13.60 -12.21
N ILE A 389 -12.65 13.78 -11.97
CA ILE A 389 -13.71 13.57 -12.96
C ILE A 389 -13.51 14.50 -14.16
N LEU A 390 -13.29 15.79 -13.93
CA LEU A 390 -13.07 16.77 -15.01
C LEU A 390 -11.80 16.44 -15.81
N SER A 391 -10.70 16.09 -15.13
CA SER A 391 -9.42 15.76 -15.77
C SER A 391 -9.52 14.48 -16.61
N VAL A 392 -10.16 13.43 -16.10
CA VAL A 392 -10.35 12.17 -16.83
C VAL A 392 -11.34 12.36 -17.99
N SER A 393 -12.39 13.16 -17.81
CA SER A 393 -13.32 13.50 -18.90
C SER A 393 -12.61 14.26 -20.02
N LEU A 394 -11.74 15.20 -19.67
CA LEU A 394 -10.91 15.93 -20.65
C LEU A 394 -9.95 14.98 -21.37
N ALA A 395 -9.24 14.14 -20.62
CA ALA A 395 -8.34 13.13 -21.16
C ALA A 395 -9.03 12.16 -22.10
N GLY A 396 -10.23 11.70 -21.72
CA GLY A 396 -11.07 10.81 -22.53
C GLY A 396 -11.51 11.44 -23.83
N ARG A 397 -11.78 12.75 -23.82
CA ARG A 397 -12.07 13.47 -25.07
C ARG A 397 -10.89 13.48 -26.04
N PHE A 398 -9.66 13.69 -25.53
CA PHE A 398 -8.44 13.59 -26.35
C PHE A 398 -8.18 12.15 -26.83
N ALA A 399 -8.59 11.16 -26.07
CA ALA A 399 -8.53 9.75 -26.46
C ALA A 399 -9.65 9.34 -27.44
N GLY A 400 -10.64 10.21 -27.71
CA GLY A 400 -11.72 9.97 -28.65
C GLY A 400 -13.03 9.44 -28.05
N PHE A 401 -13.12 9.29 -26.71
CA PHE A 401 -14.33 8.88 -26.01
C PHE A 401 -15.36 10.00 -25.90
N ARG A 402 -16.65 9.64 -25.81
CA ARG A 402 -17.76 10.61 -25.76
C ARG A 402 -18.91 10.10 -24.88
N GLY A 403 -19.76 11.02 -24.44
CA GLY A 403 -21.01 10.69 -23.74
C GLY A 403 -20.79 9.84 -22.48
N LEU A 404 -21.47 8.71 -22.38
CA LEU A 404 -21.46 7.82 -21.23
C LEU A 404 -20.08 7.19 -20.98
N ASP A 405 -19.27 6.97 -22.03
CA ASP A 405 -17.91 6.44 -21.91
C ASP A 405 -17.05 7.30 -20.97
N LEU A 406 -17.15 8.65 -21.13
CA LEU A 406 -16.40 9.59 -20.29
C LEU A 406 -16.81 9.50 -18.81
N ILE A 407 -18.10 9.37 -18.57
CA ILE A 407 -18.64 9.26 -17.20
C ILE A 407 -18.19 7.95 -16.57
N ASN A 408 -18.29 6.84 -17.29
CA ASN A 408 -17.88 5.53 -16.82
C ASN A 408 -16.38 5.50 -16.49
N LEU A 409 -15.52 6.01 -17.39
CA LEU A 409 -14.09 6.12 -17.17
C LEU A 409 -13.78 7.02 -15.97
N ALA A 410 -14.40 8.21 -15.89
CA ALA A 410 -14.12 9.19 -14.85
C ALA A 410 -14.52 8.71 -13.45
N ILE A 411 -15.69 8.09 -13.29
CA ILE A 411 -16.14 7.57 -12.00
C ILE A 411 -15.29 6.36 -11.59
N THR A 412 -14.97 5.46 -12.52
CA THR A 412 -14.21 4.25 -12.22
C THR A 412 -12.78 4.54 -11.84
N THR A 413 -12.10 5.46 -12.55
CA THR A 413 -10.73 5.87 -12.22
C THR A 413 -10.62 6.73 -10.97
N ASN A 414 -11.74 7.16 -10.38
CA ASN A 414 -11.77 7.86 -9.12
C ASN A 414 -11.78 6.92 -7.88
N ALA A 415 -11.86 5.60 -8.10
CA ALA A 415 -11.77 4.61 -7.01
C ALA A 415 -10.35 4.57 -6.42
N ARG A 416 -10.17 5.11 -5.20
CA ARG A 416 -8.86 5.21 -4.54
C ARG A 416 -8.46 3.95 -3.78
N GLY A 417 -9.40 3.26 -3.16
CA GLY A 417 -9.29 1.96 -2.53
C GLY A 417 -8.03 1.66 -1.73
N GLY A 418 -7.47 0.47 -1.92
CA GLY A 418 -6.28 0.00 -1.22
C GLY A 418 -5.07 0.93 -1.29
N PRO A 419 -4.60 1.35 -2.48
CA PRO A 419 -3.51 2.31 -2.60
C PRO A 419 -3.75 3.65 -1.89
N GLY A 420 -4.99 4.17 -1.88
CA GLY A 420 -5.33 5.36 -1.12
C GLY A 420 -5.21 5.16 0.40
N ILE A 421 -5.56 3.97 0.89
CA ILE A 421 -5.40 3.59 2.29
C ILE A 421 -3.92 3.41 2.64
N VAL A 422 -3.14 2.78 1.75
CA VAL A 422 -1.68 2.62 1.91
C VAL A 422 -0.99 3.98 1.92
N LEU A 423 -1.38 4.89 1.00
CA LEU A 423 -0.91 6.28 1.01
C LEU A 423 -1.13 6.95 2.36
N ALA A 424 -2.37 6.87 2.88
CA ALA A 424 -2.72 7.44 4.17
C ALA A 424 -1.89 6.83 5.30
N SER A 425 -1.76 5.49 5.33
CA SER A 425 -1.04 4.76 6.36
C SER A 425 0.46 5.09 6.36
N VAL A 426 1.10 5.06 5.19
CA VAL A 426 2.53 5.37 5.05
C VAL A 426 2.82 6.83 5.43
N ALA A 427 1.98 7.77 4.98
CA ALA A 427 2.12 9.18 5.32
C ALA A 427 1.90 9.46 6.81
N PHE A 428 0.98 8.73 7.44
CA PHE A 428 0.69 8.84 8.87
C PHE A 428 1.82 8.23 9.72
N ASP A 429 2.28 7.03 9.37
CA ASP A 429 3.36 6.33 10.08
C ASP A 429 4.71 7.06 9.94
N ALA A 430 4.93 7.76 8.82
CA ALA A 430 6.06 8.67 8.64
C ALA A 430 5.88 9.99 9.41
N GLY A 431 4.74 10.23 10.05
CA GLY A 431 4.43 11.46 10.76
C GLY A 431 4.22 12.69 9.86
N ILE A 432 3.96 12.50 8.56
CA ILE A 432 3.77 13.61 7.61
C ILE A 432 2.39 14.26 7.80
N ILE A 433 1.36 13.44 8.04
CA ILE A 433 -0.02 13.90 8.14
C ILE A 433 -0.59 13.73 9.54
N SER A 434 -1.54 14.61 9.89
CA SER A 434 -2.27 14.55 11.16
C SER A 434 -3.28 13.39 11.18
N PRO A 435 -3.75 12.96 12.38
CA PRO A 435 -4.82 11.97 12.50
C PRO A 435 -6.11 12.38 11.77
N LYS A 436 -6.41 13.68 11.72
CA LYS A 436 -7.59 14.21 11.00
C LYS A 436 -7.47 14.00 9.49
N PHE A 437 -6.31 14.26 8.93
CA PHE A 437 -6.11 14.10 7.50
C PHE A 437 -5.97 12.62 7.13
N TYR A 438 -5.35 11.81 8.00
CA TYR A 438 -5.33 10.35 7.87
C TYR A 438 -6.75 9.77 7.75
N THR A 439 -7.64 10.11 8.70
CA THR A 439 -9.04 9.68 8.68
C THR A 439 -9.75 10.13 7.41
N THR A 440 -9.51 11.37 6.97
CA THR A 440 -10.08 11.91 5.72
C THR A 440 -9.66 11.10 4.50
N LEU A 441 -8.37 10.77 4.36
CA LEU A 441 -7.86 9.99 3.22
C LEU A 441 -8.40 8.57 3.21
N VAL A 442 -8.46 7.90 4.38
CA VAL A 442 -8.99 6.53 4.48
C VAL A 442 -10.48 6.51 4.13
N VAL A 443 -11.28 7.41 4.71
CA VAL A 443 -12.72 7.49 4.41
C VAL A 443 -12.95 7.85 2.93
N ALA A 444 -12.17 8.76 2.37
CA ALA A 444 -12.24 9.10 0.95
C ALA A 444 -11.95 7.89 0.06
N ALA A 445 -10.93 7.09 0.39
CA ALA A 445 -10.58 5.89 -0.35
C ALA A 445 -11.70 4.83 -0.33
N VAL A 446 -12.34 4.65 0.82
CA VAL A 446 -13.48 3.74 0.99
C VAL A 446 -14.69 4.24 0.18
N LEU A 447 -15.11 5.48 0.38
CA LEU A 447 -16.32 6.03 -0.25
C LEU A 447 -16.21 6.10 -1.78
N THR A 448 -15.07 6.55 -2.31
CA THR A 448 -14.89 6.63 -3.77
C THR A 448 -14.90 5.25 -4.43
N SER A 449 -14.40 4.22 -3.76
CA SER A 449 -14.44 2.84 -4.25
C SER A 449 -15.86 2.28 -4.25
N GLN A 450 -16.67 2.59 -3.24
CA GLN A 450 -18.07 2.20 -3.18
C GLN A 450 -18.89 2.89 -4.29
N ILE A 451 -18.67 4.18 -4.51
CA ILE A 451 -19.34 4.93 -5.57
C ILE A 451 -19.02 4.32 -6.95
N ALA A 452 -17.75 3.99 -7.20
CA ALA A 452 -17.35 3.38 -8.47
C ALA A 452 -18.01 2.01 -8.70
N GLY A 453 -18.01 1.15 -7.67
CA GLY A 453 -18.67 -0.16 -7.76
C GLY A 453 -20.17 -0.06 -7.97
N ALA A 454 -20.84 0.79 -7.20
CA ALA A 454 -22.28 1.01 -7.30
C ALA A 454 -22.69 1.61 -8.67
N TRP A 455 -21.88 2.53 -9.19
CA TRP A 455 -22.10 3.12 -10.52
C TRP A 455 -22.03 2.07 -11.63
N LEU A 456 -20.97 1.26 -11.64
CA LEU A 456 -20.79 0.22 -12.64
C LEU A 456 -21.89 -0.85 -12.58
N ASP A 457 -22.29 -1.30 -11.38
CA ASP A 457 -23.42 -2.22 -11.20
C ASP A 457 -24.73 -1.61 -11.74
N TYR A 458 -24.97 -0.32 -11.48
CA TYR A 458 -26.14 0.41 -12.00
C TYR A 458 -26.14 0.47 -13.53
N VAL A 459 -25.01 0.85 -14.16
CA VAL A 459 -24.88 0.94 -15.62
C VAL A 459 -25.15 -0.42 -16.28
N LEU A 460 -24.57 -1.48 -15.74
CA LEU A 460 -24.72 -2.85 -16.25
C LEU A 460 -26.17 -3.37 -16.09
N ARG A 461 -26.83 -3.10 -14.96
CA ARG A 461 -28.24 -3.47 -14.76
C ARG A 461 -29.21 -2.74 -15.69
N ARG A 462 -28.84 -1.55 -16.15
CA ARG A 462 -29.60 -0.82 -17.16
C ARG A 462 -29.37 -1.33 -18.57
N GLY A 463 -28.43 -2.29 -18.76
CA GLY A 463 -28.05 -2.77 -20.08
C GLY A 463 -27.27 -1.73 -20.91
N TRP A 464 -26.73 -0.69 -20.24
CA TRP A 464 -25.98 0.35 -20.93
C TRP A 464 -24.55 -0.11 -21.22
N PRO A 465 -24.00 0.20 -22.40
CA PRO A 465 -22.62 -0.16 -22.70
C PRO A 465 -21.65 0.67 -21.83
N LEU A 466 -20.59 0.02 -21.35
CA LEU A 466 -19.51 0.70 -20.62
C LEU A 466 -18.65 1.56 -21.53
N LEU A 467 -18.48 1.12 -22.79
CA LEU A 467 -17.88 1.88 -23.89
C LEU A 467 -18.74 1.70 -25.13
N ALA A 468 -18.86 2.74 -25.93
CA ALA A 468 -19.47 2.65 -27.26
C ALA A 468 -18.70 1.59 -28.09
N PRO A 469 -19.42 0.81 -28.96
CA PRO A 469 -18.75 -0.14 -29.83
C PRO A 469 -17.67 0.56 -30.65
N ALA A 470 -16.45 0.04 -30.63
CA ALA A 470 -15.42 0.54 -31.51
C ALA A 470 -15.83 0.25 -32.96
N ALA A 471 -15.48 1.15 -33.89
CA ALA A 471 -15.71 0.94 -35.32
C ALA A 471 -15.10 -0.37 -35.89
N THR A 472 -14.43 -1.15 -35.08
CA THR A 472 -13.71 -2.41 -35.38
C THR A 472 -14.52 -3.69 -35.07
N GLY A 473 -15.85 -3.62 -34.92
CA GLY A 473 -16.72 -4.80 -35.00
C GLY A 473 -16.67 -5.77 -33.79
N GLU A 474 -16.16 -5.37 -32.64
CA GLU A 474 -16.34 -6.18 -31.42
C GLU A 474 -17.78 -6.12 -30.92
N PRO A 475 -18.46 -7.26 -30.69
CA PRO A 475 -19.85 -7.25 -30.25
C PRO A 475 -19.98 -6.57 -28.89
N ALA A 476 -20.98 -5.73 -28.71
CA ALA A 476 -21.39 -5.22 -27.42
C ALA A 476 -21.69 -6.41 -26.50
N ILE A 477 -20.97 -6.55 -25.40
CA ILE A 477 -21.27 -7.59 -24.39
C ILE A 477 -22.55 -7.16 -23.69
N VAL A 478 -23.67 -7.73 -24.15
CA VAL A 478 -24.93 -7.77 -23.40
C VAL A 478 -24.75 -8.87 -22.37
N PRO A 479 -25.04 -8.67 -21.09
CA PRO A 479 -25.05 -9.74 -20.11
C PRO A 479 -25.98 -10.85 -20.61
N ALA A 480 -25.51 -12.10 -20.61
CA ALA A 480 -26.36 -13.23 -20.90
C ALA A 480 -27.54 -13.19 -19.91
N GLU A 481 -28.77 -13.07 -20.43
CA GLU A 481 -29.98 -13.33 -19.66
C GLU A 481 -29.82 -14.69 -19.00
N GLU A 482 -29.90 -14.74 -17.67
CA GLU A 482 -30.10 -16.00 -16.95
C GLU A 482 -31.43 -16.56 -17.48
N SER A 483 -31.34 -17.58 -18.34
CA SER A 483 -32.50 -18.39 -18.66
C SER A 483 -33.07 -18.93 -17.34
N PRO A 484 -34.37 -18.75 -17.06
CA PRO A 484 -34.99 -19.32 -15.88
C PRO A 484 -34.86 -20.84 -15.99
N THR A 485 -34.02 -21.43 -15.15
CA THR A 485 -34.01 -22.88 -14.96
C THR A 485 -35.38 -23.29 -14.46
N ALA A 486 -36.11 -23.94 -15.32
CA ALA A 486 -37.38 -24.60 -15.02
C ALA A 486 -37.17 -25.71 -13.97
N ALA A 487 -38.06 -25.70 -12.99
CA ALA A 487 -38.45 -26.73 -12.05
C ALA A 487 -37.40 -27.24 -11.05
#